data_98b999e35826777618a3f755024a6f93
#
_entry.id   98b999e35826777618a3f755024a6f93
#
_cell.length_a   1.000
_cell.length_b   1.000
_cell.length_c   1.000
_cell.angle_alpha   90.00
_cell.angle_beta   90.00
_cell.angle_gamma   90.00
#
_symmetry.space_group_name_H-M   'P 1'
#
loop_
_entity.id
_entity.type
_entity.pdbx_description
1 polymer ?
#
loop_
_entity_poly.entity_id
_entity_poly.type
_entity_poly.pdbx_seq_one_letter_code
_entity_poly.pdbx_strand_id
1 'polypeptide(L)'
;MLLYLFGSKSELVQALLARARQEELAVLRHVQTVGHNNDLTTVAAELWKWLAADEHRALLTLWVEGYARSLIAPDSAWAGFARSTVRDWLHVLADAQGPRDRETPAAEAERTLVLAVLRGAMLDLLATGDITRITNAVDRQLTLLCPR
;
A
#
# COMPACT_ATOMS: atom_id res chain seq x y z
N MET A 1 16.41 -2.41 26.50
CA MET A 1 16.86 -1.05 26.21
C MET A 1 15.83 -0.21 25.47
N LEU A 2 15.22 -0.69 24.39
CA LEU A 2 14.15 0.06 23.68
C LEU A 2 12.90 0.30 24.55
N LEU A 3 12.49 -0.65 25.37
CA LEU A 3 11.35 -0.51 26.30
C LEU A 3 11.55 0.59 27.35
N TYR A 4 12.79 0.89 27.73
CA TYR A 4 13.10 1.97 28.65
C TYR A 4 12.86 3.37 28.05
N LEU A 5 13.06 3.49 26.73
CA LEU A 5 12.84 4.74 25.98
C LEU A 5 11.36 5.01 25.68
N PHE A 6 10.56 3.95 25.57
CA PHE A 6 9.16 4.05 25.18
C PHE A 6 8.15 3.73 26.29
N GLY A 7 8.62 3.51 27.54
CA GLY A 7 7.79 3.28 28.73
C GLY A 7 7.01 1.96 28.72
N SER A 8 6.50 1.49 27.57
CA SER A 8 5.77 0.24 27.46
C SER A 8 5.91 -0.39 26.05
N LYS A 9 5.64 -1.70 25.98
CA LYS A 9 5.59 -2.43 24.70
C LYS A 9 4.54 -1.83 23.74
N SER A 10 3.43 -1.35 24.28
CA SER A 10 2.34 -0.73 23.51
C SER A 10 2.80 0.59 22.88
N GLU A 11 3.49 1.43 23.64
CA GLU A 11 4.04 2.71 23.14
C GLU A 11 5.12 2.49 22.08
N LEU A 12 5.97 1.48 22.25
CA LEU A 12 6.94 1.10 21.23
C LEU A 12 6.25 0.68 19.93
N VAL A 13 5.22 -0.17 20.02
CA VAL A 13 4.44 -0.60 18.85
C VAL A 13 3.77 0.59 18.17
N GLN A 14 3.17 1.50 18.92
CA GLN A 14 2.56 2.72 18.38
C GLN A 14 3.59 3.62 17.67
N ALA A 15 4.79 3.78 18.24
CA ALA A 15 5.86 4.55 17.62
C ALA A 15 6.35 3.92 16.30
N LEU A 16 6.49 2.59 16.26
CA LEU A 16 6.84 1.86 15.04
C LEU A 16 5.77 1.98 13.97
N LEU A 17 4.49 1.92 14.35
CA LEU A 17 3.37 2.12 13.43
C LEU A 17 3.32 3.54 12.89
N ALA A 18 3.51 4.54 13.75
CA ALA A 18 3.55 5.94 13.35
C ALA A 18 4.68 6.17 12.33
N ARG A 19 5.86 5.58 12.54
CA ARG A 19 6.96 5.66 11.60
C ARG A 19 6.66 4.96 10.28
N ALA A 20 6.17 3.72 10.32
CA ALA A 20 5.76 2.98 9.12
C ALA A 20 4.72 3.76 8.31
N ARG A 21 3.79 4.39 8.99
CA ARG A 21 2.76 5.23 8.40
C ARG A 21 3.34 6.48 7.73
N GLN A 22 4.31 7.15 8.38
CA GLN A 22 4.97 8.33 7.80
C GLN A 22 5.75 7.98 6.54
N GLU A 23 6.44 6.84 6.52
CA GLU A 23 7.17 6.36 5.35
C GLU A 23 6.20 6.01 4.20
N GLU A 24 5.10 5.33 4.50
CA GLU A 24 4.02 5.06 3.54
C GLU A 24 3.46 6.35 2.94
N LEU A 25 3.10 7.32 3.77
CA LEU A 25 2.58 8.61 3.31
C LEU A 25 3.60 9.42 2.50
N ALA A 26 4.89 9.28 2.78
CA ALA A 26 5.96 9.91 1.99
C ALA A 26 6.02 9.32 0.58
N VAL A 27 5.88 8.00 0.45
CA VAL A 27 5.77 7.31 -0.85
C VAL A 27 4.55 7.77 -1.62
N LEU A 28 3.39 7.79 -0.98
CA LEU A 28 2.15 8.23 -1.59
C LEU A 28 2.26 9.66 -2.11
N ARG A 29 2.89 10.57 -1.36
CA ARG A 29 3.19 11.94 -1.80
C ARG A 29 4.15 11.99 -2.98
N HIS A 30 5.20 11.17 -2.97
CA HIS A 30 6.13 11.09 -4.10
C HIS A 30 5.43 10.65 -5.38
N VAL A 31 4.61 9.61 -5.29
CA VAL A 31 3.81 9.12 -6.42
C VAL A 31 2.83 10.19 -6.92
N GLN A 32 2.19 10.96 -6.02
CA GLN A 32 1.34 12.08 -6.40
C GLN A 32 2.10 13.20 -7.12
N THR A 33 3.33 13.53 -6.72
CA THR A 33 4.14 14.56 -7.38
C THR A 33 4.61 14.15 -8.77
N VAL A 34 4.90 12.86 -8.97
CA VAL A 34 5.24 12.31 -10.30
C VAL A 34 3.99 12.18 -11.17
N GLY A 35 2.82 12.00 -10.52
CA GLY A 35 1.56 11.62 -11.14
C GLY A 35 0.65 12.75 -11.63
N HIS A 36 1.04 14.02 -11.61
CA HIS A 36 0.16 15.14 -11.96
C HIS A 36 -0.42 15.11 -13.39
N ASN A 37 0.04 14.18 -14.24
CA ASN A 37 -0.52 13.89 -15.57
C ASN A 37 -0.58 12.38 -15.88
N ASN A 38 -0.47 11.52 -14.88
CA ASN A 38 -0.37 10.08 -15.09
C ASN A 38 -1.72 9.39 -14.80
N ASP A 39 -2.05 8.43 -15.62
CA ASP A 39 -3.21 7.57 -15.43
C ASP A 39 -3.00 6.56 -14.27
N LEU A 40 -4.09 5.91 -13.88
CA LEU A 40 -4.13 4.92 -12.81
C LEU A 40 -3.08 3.81 -13.01
N THR A 41 -2.85 3.39 -14.24
CA THR A 41 -1.92 2.31 -14.60
C THR A 41 -0.47 2.73 -14.31
N THR A 42 -0.09 3.94 -14.69
CA THR A 42 1.24 4.50 -14.44
C THR A 42 1.50 4.64 -12.93
N VAL A 43 0.54 5.17 -12.18
CA VAL A 43 0.65 5.31 -10.73
C VAL A 43 0.76 3.93 -10.06
N ALA A 44 -0.03 2.96 -10.49
CA ALA A 44 0.04 1.60 -9.98
C ALA A 44 1.40 0.91 -10.26
N ALA A 45 1.98 1.15 -11.44
CA ALA A 45 3.31 0.64 -11.78
C ALA A 45 4.41 1.25 -10.89
N GLU A 46 4.36 2.56 -10.61
CA GLU A 46 5.31 3.21 -9.70
C GLU A 46 5.15 2.70 -8.25
N LEU A 47 3.91 2.50 -7.80
CA LEU A 47 3.65 1.88 -6.50
C LEU A 47 4.22 0.46 -6.43
N TRP A 48 4.07 -0.33 -7.50
CA TRP A 48 4.65 -1.67 -7.55
C TRP A 48 6.17 -1.65 -7.46
N LYS A 49 6.84 -0.77 -8.18
CA LYS A 49 8.31 -0.63 -8.10
C LYS A 49 8.77 -0.35 -6.68
N TRP A 50 8.06 0.51 -5.96
CA TRP A 50 8.37 0.78 -4.57
C TRP A 50 8.12 -0.43 -3.67
N LEU A 51 6.96 -1.09 -3.81
CA LEU A 51 6.62 -2.30 -3.03
C LEU A 51 7.61 -3.45 -3.27
N ALA A 52 8.15 -3.55 -4.49
CA ALA A 52 9.04 -4.61 -4.90
C ALA A 52 10.52 -4.38 -4.52
N ALA A 53 10.88 -3.19 -4.06
CA ALA A 53 12.25 -2.85 -3.71
C ALA A 53 12.70 -3.58 -2.42
N ASP A 54 13.85 -4.25 -2.48
CA ASP A 54 14.38 -5.03 -1.35
C ASP A 54 14.59 -4.19 -0.09
N GLU A 55 14.93 -2.91 -0.23
CA GLU A 55 15.13 -1.97 0.87
C GLU A 55 13.86 -1.75 1.72
N HIS A 56 12.67 -1.99 1.14
CA HIS A 56 11.40 -1.81 1.84
C HIS A 56 10.88 -3.10 2.49
N ARG A 57 11.54 -4.24 2.28
CA ARG A 57 11.06 -5.55 2.76
C ARG A 57 10.77 -5.59 4.25
N ALA A 58 11.66 -5.04 5.08
CA ALA A 58 11.47 -5.02 6.53
C ALA A 58 10.25 -4.17 6.95
N LEU A 59 10.07 -3.02 6.29
CA LEU A 59 8.92 -2.12 6.51
C LEU A 59 7.62 -2.81 6.10
N LEU A 60 7.60 -3.46 4.94
CA LEU A 60 6.42 -4.16 4.44
C LEU A 60 6.04 -5.36 5.31
N THR A 61 7.02 -6.07 5.87
CA THR A 61 6.78 -7.15 6.84
C THR A 61 6.11 -6.62 8.10
N LEU A 62 6.58 -5.49 8.63
CA LEU A 62 5.96 -4.81 9.78
C LEU A 62 4.54 -4.34 9.42
N TRP A 63 4.34 -3.82 8.21
CA TRP A 63 3.05 -3.40 7.72
C TRP A 63 2.05 -4.57 7.66
N VAL A 64 2.47 -5.73 7.14
CA VAL A 64 1.63 -6.95 7.10
C VAL A 64 1.26 -7.41 8.50
N GLU A 65 2.22 -7.40 9.44
CA GLU A 65 1.94 -7.73 10.84
C GLU A 65 0.90 -6.78 11.45
N GLY A 66 1.06 -5.48 11.27
CA GLY A 66 0.11 -4.47 11.77
C GLY A 66 -1.27 -4.63 11.16
N TYR A 67 -1.33 -4.87 9.86
CA TYR A 67 -2.57 -5.11 9.14
C TYR A 67 -3.31 -6.33 9.69
N ALA A 68 -2.63 -7.47 9.83
CA ALA A 68 -3.20 -8.70 10.36
C ALA A 68 -3.66 -8.53 11.82
N ARG A 69 -2.84 -7.91 12.67
CA ARG A 69 -3.19 -7.65 14.09
C ARG A 69 -4.39 -6.72 14.21
N SER A 70 -4.52 -5.72 13.36
CA SER A 70 -5.68 -4.82 13.32
C SER A 70 -6.99 -5.54 13.00
N LEU A 71 -6.94 -6.62 12.22
CA LEU A 71 -8.11 -7.44 11.90
C LEU A 71 -8.44 -8.45 13.01
N ILE A 72 -7.41 -9.05 13.64
CA ILE A 72 -7.58 -10.12 14.64
C ILE A 72 -7.93 -9.54 16.00
N ALA A 73 -7.33 -8.40 16.37
CA ALA A 73 -7.49 -7.75 17.67
C ALA A 73 -7.84 -6.25 17.47
N PRO A 74 -9.10 -5.95 17.14
CA PRO A 74 -9.53 -4.59 16.77
C PRO A 74 -9.40 -3.57 17.90
N ASP A 75 -9.33 -4.02 19.16
CA ASP A 75 -9.18 -3.17 20.36
C ASP A 75 -7.72 -3.04 20.83
N SER A 76 -6.75 -3.53 20.04
CA SER A 76 -5.33 -3.48 20.36
C SER A 76 -4.69 -2.13 19.96
N ALA A 77 -3.39 -1.99 20.26
CA ALA A 77 -2.58 -0.86 19.78
C ALA A 77 -2.58 -0.69 18.24
N TRP A 78 -3.04 -1.72 17.50
CA TRP A 78 -3.18 -1.75 16.04
C TRP A 78 -4.59 -1.35 15.55
N ALA A 79 -5.46 -0.90 16.46
CA ALA A 79 -6.85 -0.54 16.13
C ALA A 79 -6.93 0.42 14.94
N GLY A 80 -7.76 0.07 13.96
CA GLY A 80 -8.02 0.90 12.78
C GLY A 80 -6.89 0.97 11.74
N PHE A 81 -5.71 0.36 11.98
CA PHE A 81 -4.57 0.42 11.06
C PHE A 81 -4.93 -0.10 9.65
N ALA A 82 -5.52 -1.30 9.57
CA ALA A 82 -5.92 -1.86 8.27
C ALA A 82 -6.91 -0.96 7.52
N ARG A 83 -7.91 -0.42 8.22
CA ARG A 83 -8.92 0.45 7.61
C ARG A 83 -8.33 1.76 7.10
N SER A 84 -7.49 2.43 7.89
CA SER A 84 -6.86 3.68 7.47
C SER A 84 -5.92 3.47 6.30
N THR A 85 -5.15 2.39 6.30
CA THR A 85 -4.29 2.01 5.18
C THR A 85 -5.08 1.83 3.87
N VAL A 86 -6.16 1.04 3.91
CA VAL A 86 -7.01 0.85 2.71
C VAL A 86 -7.53 2.18 2.18
N ARG A 87 -8.08 3.00 3.07
CA ARG A 87 -8.63 4.32 2.70
C ARG A 87 -7.60 5.20 2.03
N ASP A 88 -6.41 5.30 2.58
CA ASP A 88 -5.40 6.23 2.07
C ASP A 88 -4.81 5.76 0.74
N TRP A 89 -4.62 4.46 0.55
CA TRP A 89 -4.22 3.91 -0.75
C TRP A 89 -5.28 4.11 -1.82
N LEU A 90 -6.56 3.88 -1.49
CA LEU A 90 -7.66 4.15 -2.43
C LEU A 90 -7.76 5.62 -2.78
N HIS A 91 -7.46 6.53 -1.83
CA HIS A 91 -7.44 7.96 -2.08
C HIS A 91 -6.36 8.35 -3.10
N VAL A 92 -5.14 7.85 -2.93
CA VAL A 92 -4.04 8.08 -3.87
C VAL A 92 -4.36 7.56 -5.27
N LEU A 93 -4.94 6.36 -5.35
CA LEU A 93 -5.35 5.79 -6.65
C LEU A 93 -6.50 6.59 -7.28
N ALA A 94 -7.41 7.15 -6.47
CA ALA A 94 -8.49 8.02 -6.97
C ALA A 94 -7.94 9.32 -7.55
N ASP A 95 -6.88 9.89 -6.96
CA ASP A 95 -6.24 11.11 -7.47
C ASP A 95 -5.56 10.90 -8.84
N ALA A 96 -5.24 9.65 -9.19
CA ALA A 96 -4.74 9.28 -10.52
C ALA A 96 -5.84 9.15 -11.58
N GLN A 97 -7.10 9.10 -11.16
CA GLN A 97 -8.25 9.06 -12.06
C GLN A 97 -8.76 10.48 -12.35
N GLY A 98 -9.24 10.70 -13.57
CA GLY A 98 -9.74 12.03 -13.96
C GLY A 98 -10.84 12.56 -13.02
N PRO A 99 -10.88 13.87 -12.75
CA PRO A 99 -11.82 14.46 -11.78
C PRO A 99 -13.30 14.18 -12.09
N ARG A 100 -13.62 13.94 -13.36
CA ARG A 100 -14.99 13.63 -13.81
C ARG A 100 -15.38 12.17 -13.60
N ASP A 101 -14.38 11.28 -13.66
CA ASP A 101 -14.61 9.85 -13.69
C ASP A 101 -14.39 9.18 -12.32
N ARG A 102 -13.51 9.74 -11.47
CA ARG A 102 -13.11 9.13 -10.18
C ARG A 102 -14.26 8.85 -9.21
N GLU A 103 -15.39 9.59 -9.33
CA GLU A 103 -16.58 9.40 -8.49
C GLU A 103 -17.56 8.35 -9.06
N THR A 104 -17.24 7.76 -10.23
CA THR A 104 -18.08 6.73 -10.82
C THR A 104 -17.89 5.37 -10.15
N PRO A 105 -18.92 4.52 -10.07
CA PRO A 105 -18.77 3.15 -9.57
C PRO A 105 -17.75 2.31 -10.35
N ALA A 106 -17.60 2.56 -11.65
CA ALA A 106 -16.61 1.89 -12.48
C ALA A 106 -15.18 2.25 -12.07
N ALA A 107 -14.88 3.54 -11.89
CA ALA A 107 -13.57 3.99 -11.44
C ALA A 107 -13.25 3.51 -10.01
N GLU A 108 -14.26 3.44 -9.14
CA GLU A 108 -14.09 2.86 -7.80
C GLU A 108 -13.73 1.37 -7.87
N ALA A 109 -14.39 0.61 -8.74
CA ALA A 109 -14.10 -0.80 -8.93
C ALA A 109 -12.67 -1.01 -9.49
N GLU A 110 -12.25 -0.19 -10.46
CA GLU A 110 -10.90 -0.25 -11.04
C GLU A 110 -9.80 -0.01 -10.00
N ARG A 111 -9.87 1.10 -9.23
CA ARG A 111 -8.87 1.37 -8.20
C ARG A 111 -8.88 0.35 -7.07
N THR A 112 -10.05 -0.21 -6.74
CA THR A 112 -10.16 -1.29 -5.76
C THR A 112 -9.47 -2.56 -6.26
N LEU A 113 -9.65 -2.90 -7.53
CA LEU A 113 -8.96 -4.03 -8.17
C LEU A 113 -7.44 -3.82 -8.20
N VAL A 114 -6.98 -2.63 -8.59
CA VAL A 114 -5.55 -2.28 -8.56
C VAL A 114 -4.98 -2.47 -7.16
N LEU A 115 -5.63 -1.94 -6.13
CA LEU A 115 -5.18 -2.10 -4.75
C LEU A 115 -5.14 -3.57 -4.32
N ALA A 116 -6.13 -4.36 -4.70
CA ALA A 116 -6.19 -5.79 -4.39
C ALA A 116 -5.03 -6.56 -5.05
N VAL A 117 -4.73 -6.26 -6.31
CA VAL A 117 -3.62 -6.86 -7.06
C VAL A 117 -2.27 -6.50 -6.44
N LEU A 118 -2.01 -5.22 -6.20
CA LEU A 118 -0.74 -4.75 -5.60
C LEU A 118 -0.51 -5.36 -4.22
N ARG A 119 -1.55 -5.43 -3.40
CA ARG A 119 -1.48 -6.03 -2.07
C ARG A 119 -1.24 -7.53 -2.12
N GLY A 120 -1.96 -8.25 -2.97
CA GLY A 120 -1.75 -9.68 -3.18
C GLY A 120 -0.34 -9.99 -3.70
N ALA A 121 0.13 -9.22 -4.68
CA ALA A 121 1.48 -9.32 -5.23
C ALA A 121 2.56 -9.07 -4.15
N MET A 122 2.39 -8.06 -3.31
CA MET A 122 3.30 -7.78 -2.20
C MET A 122 3.36 -8.95 -1.21
N LEU A 123 2.21 -9.50 -0.80
CA LEU A 123 2.16 -10.65 0.11
C LEU A 123 2.85 -11.87 -0.49
N ASP A 124 2.62 -12.15 -1.78
CA ASP A 124 3.24 -13.25 -2.49
C ASP A 124 4.76 -13.04 -2.62
N LEU A 125 5.21 -11.81 -2.88
CA LEU A 125 6.63 -11.47 -2.93
C LEU A 125 7.32 -11.67 -1.57
N LEU A 126 6.69 -11.23 -0.48
CA LEU A 126 7.22 -11.43 0.86
C LEU A 126 7.32 -12.92 1.23
N ALA A 127 6.37 -13.72 0.76
CA ALA A 127 6.33 -15.15 1.03
C ALA A 127 7.32 -15.96 0.20
N THR A 128 7.52 -15.61 -1.08
CA THR A 128 8.23 -16.46 -2.04
C THR A 128 9.56 -15.88 -2.51
N GLY A 129 9.72 -14.55 -2.49
CA GLY A 129 10.88 -13.85 -3.05
C GLY A 129 10.97 -13.88 -4.58
N ASP A 130 9.96 -14.42 -5.29
CA ASP A 130 9.97 -14.59 -6.75
C ASP A 130 9.51 -13.29 -7.45
N ILE A 131 10.38 -12.29 -7.46
CA ILE A 131 10.13 -10.98 -8.02
C ILE A 131 9.77 -11.04 -9.52
N THR A 132 10.42 -11.91 -10.29
CA THR A 132 10.20 -12.01 -11.73
C THR A 132 8.80 -12.50 -12.06
N ARG A 133 8.37 -13.58 -11.42
CA ARG A 133 7.03 -14.15 -11.62
C ARG A 133 5.95 -13.14 -11.25
N ILE A 134 6.12 -12.49 -10.11
CA ILE A 134 5.11 -11.60 -9.56
C ILE A 134 5.04 -10.28 -10.35
N THR A 135 6.17 -9.69 -10.73
CA THR A 135 6.19 -8.50 -11.57
C THR A 135 5.51 -8.75 -12.92
N ASN A 136 5.79 -9.89 -13.56
CA ASN A 136 5.10 -10.26 -14.79
C ASN A 136 3.57 -10.36 -14.63
N ALA A 137 3.09 -10.82 -13.47
CA ALA A 137 1.66 -10.89 -13.18
C ALA A 137 1.05 -9.51 -12.97
N VAL A 138 1.74 -8.62 -12.25
CA VAL A 138 1.31 -7.22 -12.06
C VAL A 138 1.26 -6.49 -13.40
N ASP A 139 2.32 -6.55 -14.20
CA ASP A 139 2.39 -5.91 -15.52
C ASP A 139 1.28 -6.40 -16.46
N ARG A 140 1.01 -7.70 -16.42
CA ARG A 140 -0.10 -8.30 -17.17
C ARG A 140 -1.44 -7.69 -16.79
N GLN A 141 -1.71 -7.56 -15.49
CA GLN A 141 -2.95 -6.98 -14.99
C GLN A 141 -3.06 -5.49 -15.34
N LEU A 142 -1.99 -4.72 -15.19
CA LEU A 142 -1.99 -3.30 -15.53
C LEU A 142 -2.22 -3.07 -17.02
N THR A 143 -1.65 -3.92 -17.88
CA THR A 143 -1.90 -3.87 -19.33
C THR A 143 -3.38 -4.09 -19.70
N LEU A 144 -4.11 -4.89 -18.93
CA LEU A 144 -5.54 -5.14 -19.16
C LEU A 144 -6.44 -3.97 -18.75
N LEU A 145 -5.93 -3.06 -17.92
CA LEU A 145 -6.64 -1.84 -17.50
C LEU A 145 -6.44 -0.67 -18.47
N CYS A 146 -5.45 -0.76 -19.39
CA CYS A 146 -5.28 0.28 -20.41
C CYS A 146 -6.46 0.25 -21.38
N PRO A 147 -7.21 1.35 -21.56
CA PRO A 147 -8.22 1.41 -22.59
C PRO A 147 -7.56 1.24 -23.96
N ARG A 148 -8.13 0.35 -24.80
CA ARG A 148 -7.71 0.18 -26.19
C ARG A 148 -8.22 1.32 -27.05
#